data_bedeee9f0154f28858366300910a07fa
#
_entry.id   bedeee9f0154f28858366300910a07fa
#
_cell.length_a   1.000
_cell.length_b   1.000
_cell.length_c   1.000
_cell.angle_alpha   90.00
_cell.angle_beta   90.00
_cell.angle_gamma   90.00
#
_symmetry.space_group_name_H-M   'P 1'
#
loop_
_entity.id
_entity.type
_entity.pdbx_description
1 polymer ?
#
loop_
_entity_poly.entity_id
_entity_poly.type
_entity_poly.pdbx_seq_one_letter_code
_entity_poly.pdbx_strand_id
1 'polypeptide(L)'
;MSSANGSIILVVEDDAIVRMLIVDVLEELEFKVLQANGSEQALETLKDASQHIDLMMTDVGLPVMDGRELANEARVLRPALPILFASGYAESIEVPPGMHLIGKPFSIDQLRDNVKAILG
;
A
#
# COMPACT_ATOMS: atom_id res chain seq x y z
N MET A 1 17.04 16.91 4.71
CA MET A 1 15.73 17.13 4.31
C MET A 1 14.95 15.84 4.09
N SER A 2 14.35 15.42 5.05
CA SER A 2 13.45 14.31 4.89
C SER A 2 12.15 14.79 4.30
N SER A 3 11.70 14.14 3.30
CA SER A 3 10.46 14.49 2.66
C SER A 3 9.80 13.23 2.15
N ALA A 4 8.49 13.16 2.29
CA ALA A 4 7.74 12.08 1.70
C ALA A 4 7.73 12.18 0.17
N ASN A 5 7.99 13.37 -0.38
CA ASN A 5 8.03 13.55 -1.83
C ASN A 5 9.11 12.70 -2.44
N GLY A 6 8.76 11.98 -3.50
CA GLY A 6 9.69 11.09 -4.17
C GLY A 6 9.76 9.70 -3.55
N SER A 7 9.08 9.48 -2.45
CA SER A 7 8.96 8.14 -1.88
C SER A 7 8.21 7.23 -2.85
N ILE A 8 8.55 5.95 -2.84
CA ILE A 8 8.00 4.98 -3.77
C ILE A 8 6.96 4.13 -3.03
N ILE A 9 5.75 4.13 -3.55
CA ILE A 9 4.62 3.41 -2.96
C ILE A 9 4.18 2.31 -3.92
N LEU A 10 4.13 1.07 -3.43
CA LEU A 10 3.58 -0.04 -4.19
C LEU A 10 2.10 -0.13 -3.87
N VAL A 11 1.25 0.07 -4.89
CA VAL A 11 -0.20 -0.01 -4.75
C VAL A 11 -0.69 -1.33 -5.31
N VAL A 12 -1.34 -2.12 -4.47
CA VAL A 12 -1.87 -3.44 -4.85
C VAL A 12 -3.38 -3.38 -4.79
N GLU A 13 -4.03 -3.46 -5.94
CA GLU A 13 -5.48 -3.37 -6.05
C GLU A 13 -5.90 -4.09 -7.33
N ASP A 14 -6.82 -5.05 -7.22
CA ASP A 14 -7.26 -5.83 -8.38
C ASP A 14 -8.25 -5.08 -9.27
N ASP A 15 -9.01 -4.13 -8.72
CA ASP A 15 -9.92 -3.30 -9.51
C ASP A 15 -9.12 -2.20 -10.20
N ALA A 16 -9.08 -2.24 -11.53
CA ALA A 16 -8.27 -1.30 -12.31
C ALA A 16 -8.72 0.14 -12.14
N ILE A 17 -10.02 0.37 -11.96
CA ILE A 17 -10.53 1.75 -11.80
C ILE A 17 -10.14 2.30 -10.43
N VAL A 18 -10.32 1.50 -9.39
CA VAL A 18 -9.94 1.91 -8.04
C VAL A 18 -8.44 2.12 -7.96
N ARG A 19 -7.67 1.23 -8.57
CA ARG A 19 -6.21 1.37 -8.59
C ARG A 19 -5.78 2.67 -9.26
N MET A 20 -6.40 3.00 -10.39
CA MET A 20 -6.07 4.22 -11.11
C MET A 20 -6.37 5.46 -10.29
N LEU A 21 -7.50 5.47 -9.58
CA LEU A 21 -7.84 6.61 -8.72
C LEU A 21 -6.83 6.81 -7.60
N ILE A 22 -6.40 5.71 -6.97
CA ILE A 22 -5.40 5.78 -5.92
C ILE A 22 -4.07 6.28 -6.47
N VAL A 23 -3.65 5.73 -7.61
CA VAL A 23 -2.40 6.11 -8.26
C VAL A 23 -2.40 7.60 -8.61
N ASP A 24 -3.51 8.08 -9.20
CA ASP A 24 -3.61 9.49 -9.58
C ASP A 24 -3.44 10.42 -8.38
N VAL A 25 -4.10 10.08 -7.26
CA VAL A 25 -4.00 10.89 -6.04
C VAL A 25 -2.58 10.89 -5.50
N LEU A 26 -1.94 9.74 -5.44
CA LEU A 26 -0.59 9.64 -4.91
C LEU A 26 0.41 10.36 -5.80
N GLU A 27 0.25 10.29 -7.11
CA GLU A 27 1.12 11.01 -8.03
C GLU A 27 0.93 12.52 -7.92
N GLU A 28 -0.30 12.99 -7.71
CA GLU A 28 -0.53 14.41 -7.46
C GLU A 28 0.14 14.88 -6.17
N LEU A 29 0.29 14.00 -5.22
CA LEU A 29 1.00 14.28 -3.97
C LEU A 29 2.52 14.13 -4.12
N GLU A 30 2.98 13.91 -5.34
CA GLU A 30 4.40 13.83 -5.71
C GLU A 30 5.10 12.56 -5.25
N PHE A 31 4.35 11.50 -4.97
CA PHE A 31 4.91 10.18 -4.73
C PHE A 31 5.14 9.45 -6.05
N LYS A 32 6.11 8.56 -6.06
CA LYS A 32 6.29 7.63 -7.17
C LYS A 32 5.47 6.38 -6.87
N VAL A 33 4.83 5.82 -7.89
CA VAL A 33 3.90 4.71 -7.67
C VAL A 33 4.28 3.54 -8.55
N LEU A 34 4.34 2.36 -7.91
CA LEU A 34 4.43 1.08 -8.60
C LEU A 34 3.06 0.42 -8.46
N GLN A 35 2.60 -0.24 -9.49
CA GLN A 35 1.26 -0.83 -9.50
C GLN A 35 1.34 -2.34 -9.58
N ALA A 36 0.42 -3.00 -8.85
CA ALA A 36 0.22 -4.43 -8.96
C ALA A 36 -1.28 -4.70 -8.97
N ASN A 37 -1.72 -5.58 -9.85
CA ASN A 37 -3.15 -5.92 -9.97
C ASN A 37 -3.55 -7.05 -9.03
N GLY A 38 -2.63 -7.56 -8.25
CA GLY A 38 -2.89 -8.62 -7.29
C GLY A 38 -1.61 -9.04 -6.60
N SER A 39 -1.74 -10.07 -5.76
CA SER A 39 -0.65 -10.54 -4.91
C SER A 39 0.56 -11.02 -5.69
N GLU A 40 0.32 -11.71 -6.82
CA GLU A 40 1.41 -12.29 -7.59
C GLU A 40 2.35 -11.21 -8.13
N GLN A 41 1.78 -10.18 -8.77
CA GLN A 41 2.58 -9.06 -9.25
C GLN A 41 3.28 -8.33 -8.12
N ALA A 42 2.58 -8.16 -7.01
CA ALA A 42 3.16 -7.49 -5.84
C ALA A 42 4.37 -8.26 -5.33
N LEU A 43 4.26 -9.58 -5.22
CA LEU A 43 5.36 -10.39 -4.75
C LEU A 43 6.57 -10.35 -5.70
N GLU A 44 6.32 -10.33 -7.01
CA GLU A 44 7.40 -10.19 -7.98
C GLU A 44 8.18 -8.90 -7.77
N THR A 45 7.45 -7.81 -7.55
CA THR A 45 8.08 -6.52 -7.29
C THR A 45 8.86 -6.53 -5.97
N LEU A 46 8.27 -7.14 -4.93
CA LEU A 46 8.89 -7.20 -3.61
C LEU A 46 10.16 -8.05 -3.61
N LYS A 47 10.20 -9.07 -4.44
CA LYS A 47 11.37 -9.96 -4.54
C LYS A 47 12.54 -9.31 -5.26
N ASP A 48 12.30 -8.25 -6.02
CA ASP A 48 13.37 -7.54 -6.72
C ASP A 48 14.08 -6.63 -5.72
N ALA A 49 15.20 -7.10 -5.20
CA ALA A 49 15.95 -6.38 -4.18
C ALA A 49 16.49 -5.04 -4.67
N SER A 50 16.61 -4.84 -5.98
CA SER A 50 17.07 -3.57 -6.54
C SER A 50 15.96 -2.52 -6.58
N GLN A 51 14.70 -2.92 -6.43
CA GLN A 51 13.58 -2.00 -6.45
C GLN A 51 13.34 -1.43 -5.05
N HIS A 52 13.52 -0.14 -4.90
CA HIS A 52 13.24 0.53 -3.63
C HIS A 52 11.74 0.69 -3.46
N ILE A 53 11.23 0.39 -2.27
CA ILE A 53 9.81 0.55 -1.92
C ILE A 53 9.75 1.11 -0.51
N ASP A 54 9.07 2.24 -0.34
CA ASP A 54 8.96 2.91 0.94
C ASP A 54 7.68 2.55 1.69
N LEU A 55 6.65 2.12 0.97
CA LEU A 55 5.35 1.78 1.56
C LEU A 55 4.61 0.86 0.60
N MET A 56 3.94 -0.16 1.13
CA MET A 56 2.99 -0.94 0.34
C MET A 56 1.57 -0.63 0.81
N MET A 57 0.72 -0.19 -0.11
CA MET A 57 -0.70 -0.01 0.15
C MET A 57 -1.45 -1.12 -0.56
N THR A 58 -2.21 -1.92 0.17
CA THR A 58 -2.90 -3.04 -0.41
C THR A 58 -4.35 -3.12 0.06
N ASP A 59 -5.23 -3.52 -0.86
CA ASP A 59 -6.59 -3.90 -0.49
C ASP A 59 -6.53 -5.21 0.29
N VAL A 60 -7.40 -5.36 1.27
CA VAL A 60 -7.51 -6.61 2.04
C VAL A 60 -8.17 -7.70 1.22
N GLY A 61 -9.20 -7.36 0.46
CA GLY A 61 -10.01 -8.33 -0.26
C GLY A 61 -9.49 -8.72 -1.64
N LEU A 62 -8.21 -9.07 -1.74
CA LEU A 62 -7.63 -9.50 -3.02
C LEU A 62 -8.03 -10.95 -3.33
N PRO A 63 -8.19 -11.30 -4.62
CA PRO A 63 -8.41 -12.70 -5.01
C PRO A 63 -7.14 -13.52 -4.80
N VAL A 64 -7.30 -14.83 -4.66
CA VAL A 64 -6.25 -15.83 -4.50
C VAL A 64 -5.57 -15.72 -3.14
N MET A 65 -4.77 -14.67 -2.92
CA MET A 65 -4.11 -14.41 -1.64
C MET A 65 -4.57 -13.05 -1.16
N ASP A 66 -5.22 -12.99 -0.01
CA ASP A 66 -5.74 -11.71 0.47
C ASP A 66 -4.61 -10.78 0.94
N GLY A 67 -4.97 -9.51 1.18
CA GLY A 67 -3.98 -8.49 1.51
C GLY A 67 -3.21 -8.77 2.80
N ARG A 68 -3.83 -9.47 3.75
CA ARG A 68 -3.15 -9.79 5.01
C ARG A 68 -2.08 -10.86 4.80
N GLU A 69 -2.38 -11.87 3.99
CA GLU A 69 -1.39 -12.88 3.64
C GLU A 69 -0.26 -12.24 2.83
N LEU A 70 -0.61 -11.38 1.89
CA LEU A 70 0.39 -10.65 1.12
C LEU A 70 1.29 -9.82 2.03
N ALA A 71 0.70 -9.14 3.01
CA ALA A 71 1.48 -8.33 3.94
C ALA A 71 2.46 -9.18 4.75
N ASN A 72 2.05 -10.36 5.17
CA ASN A 72 2.95 -11.26 5.89
C ASN A 72 4.11 -11.70 5.00
N GLU A 73 3.83 -12.05 3.75
CA GLU A 73 4.89 -12.39 2.80
C GLU A 73 5.82 -11.22 2.54
N ALA A 74 5.25 -10.03 2.39
CA ALA A 74 6.03 -8.82 2.16
C ALA A 74 7.00 -8.56 3.31
N ARG A 75 6.55 -8.79 4.55
CA ARG A 75 7.39 -8.60 5.74
C ARG A 75 8.47 -9.66 5.87
N VAL A 76 8.26 -10.84 5.31
CA VAL A 76 9.34 -11.84 5.22
C VAL A 76 10.42 -11.34 4.28
N LEU A 77 10.03 -10.77 3.15
CA LEU A 77 10.96 -10.28 2.14
C LEU A 77 11.59 -8.93 2.52
N ARG A 78 10.83 -8.08 3.19
CA ARG A 78 11.25 -6.73 3.59
C ARG A 78 10.77 -6.43 5.00
N PRO A 79 11.54 -6.85 6.02
CA PRO A 79 11.07 -6.79 7.42
C PRO A 79 10.68 -5.42 7.94
N ALA A 80 11.24 -4.36 7.36
CA ALA A 80 10.97 -3.00 7.81
C ALA A 80 9.93 -2.27 6.96
N LEU A 81 9.32 -2.94 5.98
CA LEU A 81 8.40 -2.30 5.05
C LEU A 81 7.10 -1.88 5.75
N PRO A 82 6.76 -0.57 5.75
CA PRO A 82 5.44 -0.14 6.24
C PRO A 82 4.34 -0.65 5.31
N ILE A 83 3.19 -0.99 5.90
CA ILE A 83 2.05 -1.50 5.14
C ILE A 83 0.80 -0.75 5.56
N LEU A 84 0.04 -0.29 4.56
CA LEU A 84 -1.24 0.38 4.75
C LEU A 84 -2.32 -0.47 4.08
N PHE A 85 -3.22 -1.01 4.89
CA PHE A 85 -4.38 -1.74 4.37
C PHE A 85 -5.52 -0.78 4.05
N ALA A 86 -6.20 -1.02 2.95
CA ALA A 86 -7.43 -0.32 2.60
C ALA A 86 -8.58 -1.31 2.63
N SER A 87 -9.63 -1.03 3.40
CA SER A 87 -10.73 -1.98 3.56
C SER A 87 -12.04 -1.26 3.80
N GLY A 88 -13.12 -1.80 3.22
CA GLY A 88 -14.47 -1.35 3.50
C GLY A 88 -14.98 -1.78 4.86
N TYR A 89 -14.26 -2.66 5.54
CA TYR A 89 -14.62 -3.19 6.85
C TYR A 89 -13.54 -2.87 7.88
N ALA A 90 -13.05 -1.63 7.85
CA ALA A 90 -11.88 -1.23 8.63
C ALA A 90 -12.03 -1.51 10.13
N GLU A 91 -13.24 -1.30 10.67
CA GLU A 91 -13.47 -1.46 12.11
C GLU A 91 -13.44 -2.91 12.57
N SER A 92 -13.52 -3.87 11.66
CA SER A 92 -13.54 -5.29 12.01
C SER A 92 -12.24 -6.01 11.73
N ILE A 93 -11.20 -5.28 11.36
CA ILE A 93 -9.91 -5.86 10.99
C ILE A 93 -8.86 -5.54 12.03
N GLU A 94 -8.21 -6.57 12.53
CA GLU A 94 -7.06 -6.39 13.41
C GLU A 94 -5.81 -6.22 12.55
N VAL A 95 -5.02 -5.21 12.90
CA VAL A 95 -3.83 -4.87 12.15
C VAL A 95 -2.61 -5.21 12.99
N PRO A 96 -1.68 -6.03 12.46
CA PRO A 96 -0.47 -6.36 13.22
C PRO A 96 0.37 -5.12 13.53
N PRO A 97 1.21 -5.18 14.57
CA PRO A 97 2.10 -4.07 14.89
C PRO A 97 2.95 -3.64 13.70
N GLY A 98 3.08 -2.33 13.52
CA GLY A 98 3.85 -1.79 12.40
C GLY A 98 3.08 -1.71 11.10
N MET A 99 1.81 -2.07 11.11
CA MET A 99 0.93 -1.95 9.94
C MET A 99 -0.17 -0.95 10.25
N HIS A 100 -0.81 -0.44 9.20
CA HIS A 100 -1.78 0.65 9.31
C HIS A 100 -3.03 0.31 8.51
N LEU A 101 -4.12 1.00 8.80
CA LEU A 101 -5.40 0.71 8.16
C LEU A 101 -6.12 2.02 7.81
N ILE A 102 -6.67 2.08 6.60
CA ILE A 102 -7.53 3.17 6.18
C ILE A 102 -8.86 2.58 5.69
N GLY A 103 -9.97 3.17 6.11
CA GLY A 103 -11.29 2.69 5.73
C GLY A 103 -11.73 3.22 4.38
N LYS A 104 -12.40 2.40 3.61
CA LYS A 104 -13.03 2.81 2.34
C LYS A 104 -14.48 3.21 2.58
N PRO A 105 -14.97 4.22 1.90
CA PRO A 105 -14.26 5.14 1.04
C PRO A 105 -13.45 6.13 1.85
N PHE A 106 -12.31 6.55 1.31
CA PHE A 106 -11.49 7.56 1.96
C PHE A 106 -11.38 8.78 1.05
N SER A 107 -11.19 9.95 1.68
CA SER A 107 -10.97 11.19 0.93
C SER A 107 -9.50 11.31 0.55
N ILE A 108 -9.22 12.23 -0.36
CA ILE A 108 -7.85 12.57 -0.73
C ILE A 108 -7.07 13.00 0.52
N ASP A 109 -7.71 13.81 1.36
CA ASP A 109 -7.06 14.29 2.59
C ASP A 109 -6.72 13.16 3.55
N GLN A 110 -7.63 12.20 3.70
CA GLN A 110 -7.40 11.04 4.56
C GLN A 110 -6.23 10.20 4.05
N LEU A 111 -6.20 9.94 2.75
CA LEU A 111 -5.12 9.18 2.15
C LEU A 111 -3.79 9.90 2.31
N ARG A 112 -3.76 11.19 1.98
CA ARG A 112 -2.56 12.01 2.13
C ARG A 112 -2.03 11.98 3.55
N ASP A 113 -2.92 12.21 4.52
CA ASP A 113 -2.51 12.30 5.91
C ASP A 113 -1.99 10.97 6.44
N ASN A 114 -2.64 9.87 6.06
CA ASN A 114 -2.18 8.54 6.46
C ASN A 114 -0.80 8.22 5.86
N VAL A 115 -0.63 8.47 4.57
CA VAL A 115 0.64 8.17 3.91
C VAL A 115 1.76 9.02 4.49
N LYS A 116 1.51 10.31 4.69
CA LYS A 116 2.55 11.20 5.25
C LYS A 116 2.88 10.83 6.68
N ALA A 117 1.89 10.42 7.46
CA ALA A 117 2.15 9.99 8.84
C ALA A 117 3.03 8.75 8.88
N ILE A 118 2.84 7.83 7.94
CA ILE A 118 3.62 6.60 7.88
C ILE A 118 5.05 6.88 7.39
N LEU A 119 5.18 7.70 6.37
CA LEU A 119 6.48 7.96 5.74
C LEU A 119 7.30 9.04 6.46
N GLY A 120 6.66 9.81 7.28
CA GLY A 120 7.33 10.86 8.02
C GLY A 120 7.48 12.10 7.20
#